data_eac7a8d05f37470cebde1a6905330642
#
_entry.id   eac7a8d05f37470cebde1a6905330642
#
_cell.length_a   1.000
_cell.length_b   1.000
_cell.length_c   1.000
_cell.angle_alpha   90.00
_cell.angle_beta   90.00
_cell.angle_gamma   90.00
#
_symmetry.space_group_name_H-M   'P 1'
#
loop_
_entity.id
_entity.type
_entity.pdbx_description
1 polymer ?
#
loop_
_entity_poly.entity_id
_entity_poly.type
_entity_poly.pdbx_seq_one_letter_code
_entity_poly.pdbx_strand_id
1 'polypeptide(L)'
;MNEEELSRAAARAAELLNEALPRPEDCNHTFSPRFRRKMRHLLFRQNHPVLTRGLQSAAVLFLTITVLFGSLLTVSTDAREFVFGWVRGQFGSGFIYTFDGDAAPSEIPQYCLGWIPDGYTQDFTSELEGGKILGYVNAAGQQMLFAYSSASTGTIFALLQCDDYKQEEVSINGIAGTLYIPPSDEESSTIVWINHQENIIFDVDASVDKQTLIKIAENVTKK
;
A
#
# COMPACT_ATOMS: atom_id res chain seq x y z
N MET A 1 56.86 -38.75 -22.51
CA MET A 1 55.47 -38.75 -23.00
C MET A 1 55.19 -37.32 -23.42
N ASN A 2 55.01 -37.09 -24.70
CA ASN A 2 54.85 -35.77 -25.26
C ASN A 2 53.38 -35.33 -25.07
N GLU A 3 53.10 -34.04 -24.97
CA GLU A 3 51.76 -33.48 -24.71
C GLU A 3 50.73 -33.95 -25.75
N GLU A 4 51.16 -34.10 -27.00
CA GLU A 4 50.36 -34.68 -28.08
C GLU A 4 50.03 -36.17 -27.91
N GLU A 5 50.94 -36.95 -27.34
CA GLU A 5 50.67 -38.36 -27.03
C GLU A 5 49.69 -38.52 -25.89
N LEU A 6 49.77 -37.64 -24.88
CA LEU A 6 48.84 -37.59 -23.76
C LEU A 6 47.44 -37.20 -24.22
N SER A 7 47.34 -36.20 -25.08
CA SER A 7 46.07 -35.76 -25.65
C SER A 7 45.40 -36.85 -26.49
N ARG A 8 46.20 -37.53 -27.33
CA ARG A 8 45.67 -38.68 -28.12
C ARG A 8 45.25 -39.85 -27.25
N ALA A 9 46.00 -40.16 -26.20
CA ALA A 9 45.64 -41.20 -25.26
C ALA A 9 44.37 -40.89 -24.46
N ALA A 10 44.21 -39.59 -24.04
CA ALA A 10 43.00 -39.15 -23.35
C ALA A 10 41.76 -39.20 -24.26
N ALA A 11 41.92 -38.77 -25.54
CA ALA A 11 40.81 -38.88 -26.50
C ALA A 11 40.37 -40.32 -26.74
N ARG A 12 41.34 -41.25 -26.87
CA ARG A 12 41.06 -42.66 -27.08
C ARG A 12 40.44 -43.33 -25.85
N ALA A 13 40.86 -42.91 -24.65
CA ALA A 13 40.25 -43.38 -23.40
C ALA A 13 38.79 -42.89 -23.24
N ALA A 14 38.52 -41.64 -23.63
CA ALA A 14 37.20 -41.08 -23.66
C ALA A 14 36.23 -41.81 -24.63
N GLU A 15 36.78 -42.21 -25.79
CA GLU A 15 36.04 -42.95 -26.82
C GLU A 15 35.67 -44.35 -26.32
N LEU A 16 36.62 -45.06 -25.72
CA LEU A 16 36.42 -46.39 -25.11
C LEU A 16 35.42 -46.34 -23.92
N LEU A 17 35.49 -45.27 -23.11
CA LEU A 17 34.52 -45.05 -22.03
C LEU A 17 33.11 -44.77 -22.57
N ASN A 18 32.97 -44.03 -23.64
CA ASN A 18 31.70 -43.80 -24.30
C ASN A 18 31.09 -45.09 -24.93
N GLU A 19 31.94 -45.95 -25.52
CA GLU A 19 31.48 -47.25 -26.04
C GLU A 19 31.06 -48.22 -24.94
N ALA A 20 31.66 -48.11 -23.74
CA ALA A 20 31.30 -48.91 -22.58
C ALA A 20 30.04 -48.44 -21.84
N LEU A 21 29.51 -47.27 -22.16
CA LEU A 21 28.27 -46.79 -21.58
C LEU A 21 27.07 -47.57 -22.12
N PRO A 22 26.09 -47.92 -21.24
CA PRO A 22 24.86 -48.54 -21.70
C PRO A 22 24.10 -47.62 -22.64
N ARG A 23 23.45 -48.20 -23.65
CA ARG A 23 22.62 -47.40 -24.57
C ARG A 23 21.51 -46.68 -23.84
N PRO A 24 21.06 -45.51 -24.29
CA PRO A 24 19.98 -44.75 -23.66
C PRO A 24 18.70 -45.57 -23.44
N GLU A 25 18.46 -46.54 -24.32
CA GLU A 25 17.30 -47.47 -24.30
C GLU A 25 17.39 -48.48 -23.14
N ASP A 26 18.61 -48.83 -22.69
CA ASP A 26 18.87 -49.77 -21.59
C ASP A 26 18.91 -49.09 -20.21
N CYS A 27 18.86 -47.74 -20.17
CA CYS A 27 18.89 -46.96 -18.97
C CYS A 27 17.49 -46.79 -18.35
N ASN A 28 17.11 -47.65 -17.42
CA ASN A 28 15.85 -47.58 -16.67
C ASN A 28 15.82 -46.54 -15.54
N HIS A 29 16.73 -45.55 -15.58
CA HIS A 29 16.84 -44.58 -14.52
C HIS A 29 15.87 -43.40 -14.71
N THR A 30 14.97 -43.18 -13.75
CA THR A 30 14.08 -42.02 -13.73
C THR A 30 14.65 -40.94 -12.83
N PHE A 31 15.03 -39.83 -13.43
CA PHE A 31 15.53 -38.68 -12.67
C PHE A 31 14.46 -38.08 -11.75
N SER A 32 14.86 -37.69 -10.54
CA SER A 32 13.96 -37.04 -9.59
C SER A 32 13.35 -35.77 -10.15
N PRO A 33 12.13 -35.38 -9.70
CA PRO A 33 11.49 -34.13 -10.16
C PRO A 33 12.36 -32.89 -9.93
N ARG A 34 13.14 -32.88 -8.83
CA ARG A 34 14.09 -31.79 -8.51
C ARG A 34 15.22 -31.71 -9.52
N PHE A 35 15.79 -32.86 -9.90
CA PHE A 35 16.85 -32.92 -10.90
C PHE A 35 16.36 -32.47 -12.27
N ARG A 36 15.18 -32.94 -12.72
CA ARG A 36 14.58 -32.53 -14.00
C ARG A 36 14.31 -31.04 -14.06
N ARG A 37 13.85 -30.42 -12.94
CA ARG A 37 13.63 -28.98 -12.86
C ARG A 37 14.95 -28.20 -12.97
N LYS A 38 15.99 -28.63 -12.24
CA LYS A 38 17.32 -28.02 -12.28
C LYS A 38 17.95 -28.14 -13.67
N MET A 39 17.88 -29.30 -14.28
CA MET A 39 18.42 -29.55 -15.64
C MET A 39 17.70 -28.70 -16.69
N ARG A 40 16.37 -28.60 -16.63
CA ARG A 40 15.58 -27.75 -17.54
C ARG A 40 15.99 -26.28 -17.42
N HIS A 41 16.24 -25.80 -16.22
CA HIS A 41 16.72 -24.44 -16.00
C HIS A 41 18.13 -24.19 -16.55
N LEU A 42 19.04 -25.17 -16.40
CA LEU A 42 20.39 -25.09 -16.96
C LEU A 42 20.35 -25.10 -18.48
N LEU A 43 19.58 -25.99 -19.09
CA LEU A 43 19.41 -26.06 -20.54
C LEU A 43 18.78 -24.77 -21.10
N PHE A 44 17.80 -24.21 -20.41
CA PHE A 44 17.20 -22.94 -20.79
C PHE A 44 18.23 -21.80 -20.79
N ARG A 45 19.06 -21.71 -19.73
CA ARG A 45 20.15 -20.71 -19.66
C ARG A 45 21.17 -20.89 -20.78
N GLN A 46 21.50 -22.12 -21.12
CA GLN A 46 22.46 -22.43 -22.16
C GLN A 46 21.90 -22.10 -23.54
N ASN A 47 20.65 -22.40 -23.80
CA ASN A 47 20.01 -22.18 -25.10
C ASN A 47 19.60 -20.70 -25.33
N HIS A 48 19.44 -19.93 -24.26
CA HIS A 48 19.00 -18.54 -24.34
C HIS A 48 19.91 -17.57 -23.57
N PRO A 49 21.23 -17.51 -23.92
CA PRO A 49 22.19 -16.70 -23.16
C PRO A 49 21.89 -15.19 -23.21
N VAL A 50 21.38 -14.70 -24.34
CA VAL A 50 21.01 -13.29 -24.51
C VAL A 50 19.80 -12.92 -23.66
N LEU A 51 18.78 -13.79 -23.65
CA LEU A 51 17.56 -13.58 -22.86
C LEU A 51 17.85 -13.58 -21.35
N THR A 52 18.66 -14.53 -20.88
CA THR A 52 19.02 -14.63 -19.46
C THR A 52 19.87 -13.46 -18.97
N ARG A 53 20.82 -12.98 -19.80
CA ARG A 53 21.61 -11.78 -19.49
C ARG A 53 20.72 -10.52 -19.52
N GLY A 54 19.82 -10.42 -20.50
CA GLY A 54 18.86 -9.32 -20.60
C GLY A 54 17.95 -9.23 -19.38
N LEU A 55 17.39 -10.37 -18.93
CA LEU A 55 16.55 -10.43 -17.72
C LEU A 55 17.34 -10.06 -16.45
N GLN A 56 18.60 -10.48 -16.32
CA GLN A 56 19.44 -10.10 -15.19
C GLN A 56 19.74 -8.60 -15.18
N SER A 57 20.07 -8.02 -16.33
CA SER A 57 20.29 -6.58 -16.46
C SER A 57 19.03 -5.78 -16.18
N ALA A 58 17.87 -6.23 -16.69
CA ALA A 58 16.57 -5.60 -16.42
C ALA A 58 16.20 -5.66 -14.93
N ALA A 59 16.46 -6.78 -14.25
CA ALA A 59 16.21 -6.91 -12.82
C ALA A 59 17.08 -5.96 -11.98
N VAL A 60 18.37 -5.84 -12.32
CA VAL A 60 19.28 -4.90 -11.65
C VAL A 60 18.83 -3.46 -11.89
N LEU A 61 18.47 -3.11 -13.12
CA LEU A 61 17.98 -1.78 -13.48
C LEU A 61 16.69 -1.44 -12.75
N PHE A 62 15.75 -2.38 -12.69
CA PHE A 62 14.49 -2.22 -11.94
C PHE A 62 14.74 -2.00 -10.44
N LEU A 63 15.62 -2.80 -9.85
CA LEU A 63 15.98 -2.66 -8.43
C LEU A 63 16.65 -1.31 -8.15
N THR A 64 17.55 -0.85 -9.05
CA THR A 64 18.20 0.46 -8.92
C THR A 64 17.18 1.59 -9.02
N ILE A 65 16.25 1.54 -9.98
CA ILE A 65 15.17 2.52 -10.11
C ILE A 65 14.30 2.52 -8.86
N THR A 66 13.91 1.35 -8.35
CA THR A 66 13.07 1.25 -7.14
C THR A 66 13.75 1.86 -5.92
N VAL A 67 15.05 1.61 -5.73
CA VAL A 67 15.82 2.20 -4.62
C VAL A 67 15.96 3.71 -4.78
N LEU A 68 16.30 4.20 -5.97
CA LEU A 68 16.42 5.64 -6.24
C LEU A 68 15.07 6.35 -6.07
N PHE A 69 13.99 5.77 -6.58
CA PHE A 69 12.65 6.33 -6.48
C PHE A 69 12.15 6.32 -5.02
N GLY A 70 12.39 5.21 -4.30
CA GLY A 70 12.08 5.12 -2.86
C GLY A 70 12.85 6.15 -2.03
N SER A 71 14.14 6.36 -2.30
CA SER A 71 14.92 7.38 -1.60
C SER A 71 14.46 8.81 -1.95
N LEU A 72 14.06 9.07 -3.20
CA LEU A 72 13.53 10.37 -3.61
C LEU A 72 12.21 10.68 -2.89
N LEU A 73 11.32 9.69 -2.73
CA LEU A 73 10.06 9.84 -1.99
C LEU A 73 10.25 10.09 -0.50
N THR A 74 11.36 9.64 0.09
CA THR A 74 11.64 9.90 1.52
C THR A 74 12.22 11.28 1.77
N VAL A 75 12.90 11.88 0.78
CA VAL A 75 13.64 13.15 0.94
C VAL A 75 12.88 14.34 0.37
N SER A 76 12.07 14.16 -0.68
CA SER A 76 11.42 15.26 -1.40
C SER A 76 9.90 15.25 -1.24
N THR A 77 9.36 16.33 -0.67
CA THR A 77 7.91 16.59 -0.56
C THR A 77 7.27 16.69 -1.94
N ASP A 78 7.91 17.41 -2.87
CA ASP A 78 7.41 17.63 -4.24
C ASP A 78 7.34 16.29 -5.02
N ALA A 79 8.31 15.40 -4.82
CA ALA A 79 8.29 14.07 -5.44
C ALA A 79 7.15 13.20 -4.89
N ARG A 80 6.85 13.33 -3.59
CA ARG A 80 5.68 12.68 -2.98
C ARG A 80 4.38 13.19 -3.59
N GLU A 81 4.19 14.50 -3.64
CA GLU A 81 2.98 15.09 -4.22
C GLU A 81 2.78 14.71 -5.69
N PHE A 82 3.86 14.68 -6.48
CA PHE A 82 3.83 14.25 -7.87
C PHE A 82 3.39 12.77 -7.99
N VAL A 83 4.00 11.87 -7.20
CA VAL A 83 3.69 10.43 -7.25
C VAL A 83 2.28 10.15 -6.76
N PHE A 84 1.86 10.77 -5.64
CA PHE A 84 0.51 10.59 -5.13
C PHE A 84 -0.53 11.23 -6.06
N GLY A 85 -0.23 12.36 -6.69
CA GLY A 85 -1.05 12.94 -7.75
C GLY A 85 -1.19 12.02 -8.96
N TRP A 86 -0.09 11.37 -9.38
CA TRP A 86 -0.12 10.40 -10.47
C TRP A 86 -0.89 9.13 -10.08
N VAL A 87 -0.66 8.57 -8.88
CA VAL A 87 -1.42 7.43 -8.37
C VAL A 87 -2.91 7.74 -8.31
N ARG A 88 -3.28 8.93 -7.81
CA ARG A 88 -4.67 9.41 -7.82
C ARG A 88 -5.26 9.42 -9.22
N GLY A 89 -4.51 9.91 -10.23
CA GLY A 89 -4.97 9.97 -11.61
C GLY A 89 -5.15 8.59 -12.28
N GLN A 90 -4.42 7.55 -11.82
CA GLN A 90 -4.45 6.22 -12.43
C GLN A 90 -5.44 5.25 -11.74
N PHE A 91 -5.60 5.38 -10.44
CA PHE A 91 -6.39 4.42 -9.64
C PHE A 91 -7.77 4.95 -9.24
N GLY A 92 -8.14 6.13 -9.77
CA GLY A 92 -9.45 6.75 -9.53
C GLY A 92 -9.69 7.15 -8.08
N SER A 93 -10.62 8.01 -7.91
CA SER A 93 -11.52 8.24 -6.80
C SER A 93 -10.99 8.10 -5.39
N GLY A 94 -10.34 9.14 -4.89
CA GLY A 94 -10.09 9.26 -3.46
C GLY A 94 -9.22 10.46 -3.12
N PHE A 95 -9.47 11.04 -1.97
CA PHE A 95 -8.59 12.05 -1.40
C PHE A 95 -7.59 11.37 -0.48
N ILE A 96 -6.31 11.67 -0.70
CA ILE A 96 -5.22 11.11 0.10
C ILE A 96 -4.61 12.26 0.89
N TYR A 97 -4.68 12.15 2.20
CA TYR A 97 -3.96 13.04 3.10
C TYR A 97 -2.61 12.40 3.45
N THR A 98 -1.53 13.11 3.19
CA THR A 98 -0.20 12.73 3.67
C THR A 98 0.18 13.67 4.80
N PHE A 99 0.59 13.10 5.90
CA PHE A 99 1.08 13.87 7.04
C PHE A 99 2.61 13.90 7.02
N ASP A 100 3.17 15.10 7.14
CA ASP A 100 4.61 15.34 7.24
C ASP A 100 4.88 16.06 8.58
N GLY A 101 5.01 15.31 9.64
CA GLY A 101 5.17 15.81 11.00
C GLY A 101 6.03 14.91 11.87
N ASP A 102 6.21 15.28 13.12
CA ASP A 102 6.98 14.53 14.10
C ASP A 102 6.40 13.14 14.36
N ALA A 103 7.16 12.29 15.02
CA ALA A 103 6.75 10.92 15.35
C ALA A 103 5.40 10.89 16.09
N ALA A 104 4.59 9.88 15.79
CA ALA A 104 3.33 9.64 16.46
C ALA A 104 3.50 9.62 17.99
N PRO A 105 2.57 10.18 18.76
CA PRO A 105 2.58 10.06 20.20
C PRO A 105 2.52 8.58 20.61
N SER A 106 3.24 8.22 21.65
CA SER A 106 3.28 6.84 22.17
C SER A 106 1.93 6.35 22.71
N GLU A 107 1.07 7.28 23.12
CA GLU A 107 -0.31 7.02 23.53
C GLU A 107 -1.23 8.04 22.84
N ILE A 108 -2.26 7.54 22.16
CA ILE A 108 -3.27 8.38 21.54
C ILE A 108 -4.33 8.73 22.58
N PRO A 109 -4.60 10.03 22.80
CA PRO A 109 -5.69 10.43 23.64
C PRO A 109 -7.02 9.85 23.16
N GLN A 110 -7.92 9.52 24.06
CA GLN A 110 -9.25 9.09 23.67
C GLN A 110 -10.13 10.30 23.39
N TYR A 111 -10.79 10.28 22.24
CA TYR A 111 -11.76 11.30 21.84
C TYR A 111 -13.17 10.72 21.76
N CYS A 112 -14.16 11.56 21.97
CA CYS A 112 -15.57 11.24 21.80
C CYS A 112 -16.32 12.47 21.29
N LEU A 113 -17.55 12.24 20.79
CA LEU A 113 -18.46 13.32 20.46
C LEU A 113 -19.12 13.83 21.75
N GLY A 114 -18.86 15.09 22.09
CA GLY A 114 -19.51 15.78 23.22
C GLY A 114 -20.96 16.18 22.92
N TRP A 115 -21.32 16.24 21.64
CA TRP A 115 -22.68 16.45 21.17
C TRP A 115 -22.99 15.51 20.01
N ILE A 116 -24.17 14.91 20.05
CA ILE A 116 -24.69 13.98 19.05
C ILE A 116 -26.09 14.47 18.67
N PRO A 117 -26.44 14.48 17.36
CA PRO A 117 -27.79 14.83 16.92
C PRO A 117 -28.87 13.95 17.60
N ASP A 118 -30.05 14.53 17.84
CA ASP A 118 -31.14 13.80 18.44
C ASP A 118 -31.49 12.56 17.60
N GLY A 119 -31.76 11.44 18.31
CA GLY A 119 -32.09 10.16 17.69
C GLY A 119 -30.93 9.26 17.33
N TYR A 120 -29.71 9.74 17.36
CA TYR A 120 -28.56 8.89 17.20
C TYR A 120 -28.10 8.26 18.51
N THR A 121 -27.76 6.99 18.48
CA THR A 121 -27.17 6.24 19.59
C THR A 121 -25.90 5.52 19.13
N GLN A 122 -24.94 5.40 20.01
CA GLN A 122 -23.71 4.68 19.69
C GLN A 122 -24.03 3.19 19.49
N ASP A 123 -23.63 2.65 18.33
CA ASP A 123 -23.88 1.28 17.92
C ASP A 123 -22.63 0.41 18.12
N PHE A 124 -21.47 0.88 17.64
CA PHE A 124 -20.23 0.13 17.78
C PHE A 124 -19.02 1.01 18.03
N THR A 125 -17.95 0.34 18.43
CA THR A 125 -16.59 0.92 18.52
C THR A 125 -15.61 -0.08 17.92
N SER A 126 -14.70 0.40 17.05
CA SER A 126 -13.62 -0.38 16.49
C SER A 126 -12.30 0.28 16.83
N GLU A 127 -11.33 -0.47 17.33
CA GLU A 127 -9.99 0.00 17.57
C GLU A 127 -9.10 -0.32 16.36
N LEU A 128 -8.34 0.68 15.93
CA LEU A 128 -7.37 0.60 14.86
C LEU A 128 -5.97 0.73 15.44
N GLU A 129 -4.95 0.24 14.74
CA GLU A 129 -3.58 0.54 15.09
C GLU A 129 -3.34 2.06 14.97
N GLY A 130 -3.21 2.72 16.12
CA GLY A 130 -3.03 4.17 16.15
C GLY A 130 -4.32 4.99 16.03
N GLY A 131 -5.51 4.44 16.27
CA GLY A 131 -6.77 5.18 16.15
C GLY A 131 -8.00 4.45 16.63
N LYS A 132 -9.15 5.06 16.39
CA LYS A 132 -10.44 4.52 16.80
C LYS A 132 -11.57 4.99 15.89
N ILE A 133 -12.55 4.13 15.66
CA ILE A 133 -13.80 4.43 14.98
C ILE A 133 -14.96 4.23 15.94
N LEU A 134 -15.84 5.22 16.02
CA LEU A 134 -17.11 5.13 16.75
C LEU A 134 -18.26 5.25 15.74
N GLY A 135 -19.10 4.25 15.70
CA GLY A 135 -20.29 4.21 14.87
C GLY A 135 -21.54 4.54 15.67
N TYR A 136 -22.42 5.34 15.08
CA TYR A 136 -23.71 5.74 15.63
C TYR A 136 -24.80 5.43 14.61
N VAL A 137 -25.99 5.12 15.07
CA VAL A 137 -27.15 4.84 14.22
C VAL A 137 -28.38 5.50 14.79
N ASN A 138 -29.28 5.98 13.93
CA ASN A 138 -30.59 6.50 14.31
C ASN A 138 -31.68 5.48 14.04
N ALA A 139 -32.91 5.79 14.49
CA ALA A 139 -34.07 4.92 14.31
C ALA A 139 -34.46 4.67 12.84
N ALA A 140 -34.03 5.52 11.91
CA ALA A 140 -34.22 5.34 10.47
C ALA A 140 -33.13 4.45 9.82
N GLY A 141 -32.14 3.99 10.60
CA GLY A 141 -31.03 3.20 10.11
C GLY A 141 -29.91 4.02 9.45
N GLN A 142 -29.97 5.35 9.52
CA GLN A 142 -28.89 6.20 9.02
C GLN A 142 -27.68 6.09 9.96
N GLN A 143 -26.52 5.94 9.38
CA GLN A 143 -25.26 5.81 10.09
C GLN A 143 -24.54 7.14 10.20
N MET A 144 -23.78 7.31 11.26
CA MET A 144 -22.81 8.37 11.46
C MET A 144 -21.53 7.75 12.00
N LEU A 145 -20.42 8.07 11.40
CA LEU A 145 -19.10 7.59 11.81
C LEU A 145 -18.27 8.76 12.33
N PHE A 146 -17.58 8.54 13.43
CA PHE A 146 -16.53 9.43 13.91
C PHE A 146 -15.25 8.61 14.05
N ALA A 147 -14.23 8.99 13.32
CA ALA A 147 -12.96 8.34 13.44
C ALA A 147 -11.84 9.34 13.76
N TYR A 148 -10.82 8.85 14.43
CA TYR A 148 -9.59 9.56 14.65
C TYR A 148 -8.41 8.62 14.67
N SER A 149 -7.28 9.09 14.20
CA SER A 149 -6.03 8.33 14.22
C SER A 149 -4.84 9.25 14.40
N SER A 150 -3.75 8.68 14.93
CA SER A 150 -2.46 9.38 14.99
C SER A 150 -1.98 9.65 13.57
N ALA A 151 -1.62 10.90 13.32
CA ALA A 151 -0.94 11.31 12.11
C ALA A 151 0.56 11.36 12.39
N SER A 152 1.34 10.54 11.70
CA SER A 152 2.81 10.55 11.73
C SER A 152 3.37 10.65 10.33
N THR A 153 4.64 10.99 10.20
CA THR A 153 5.32 11.00 8.90
C THR A 153 5.06 9.69 8.15
N GLY A 154 4.46 9.79 6.97
CA GLY A 154 4.07 8.64 6.14
C GLY A 154 2.68 8.07 6.43
N THR A 155 1.91 8.63 7.39
CA THR A 155 0.50 8.25 7.56
C THR A 155 -0.29 8.67 6.33
N ILE A 156 -1.04 7.74 5.78
CA ILE A 156 -1.93 7.96 4.64
C ILE A 156 -3.36 7.76 5.13
N PHE A 157 -4.16 8.81 5.07
CA PHE A 157 -5.60 8.73 5.22
C PHE A 157 -6.24 8.86 3.83
N ALA A 158 -7.01 7.87 3.43
CA ALA A 158 -7.63 7.83 2.11
C ALA A 158 -9.16 7.78 2.23
N LEU A 159 -9.82 8.80 1.68
CA LEU A 159 -11.24 8.76 1.39
C LEU A 159 -11.41 8.18 -0.02
N LEU A 160 -11.97 6.98 -0.11
CA LEU A 160 -12.18 6.29 -1.37
C LEU A 160 -13.57 6.60 -1.94
N GLN A 161 -13.67 6.62 -3.29
CA GLN A 161 -14.94 6.81 -4.03
C GLN A 161 -15.54 8.22 -3.98
N CYS A 162 -14.73 9.27 -3.84
CA CYS A 162 -15.20 10.66 -3.73
C CYS A 162 -14.90 11.54 -4.95
N ASP A 163 -14.78 10.97 -6.17
CA ASP A 163 -14.34 11.71 -7.37
C ASP A 163 -15.25 12.91 -7.70
N ASP A 164 -16.55 12.74 -7.52
CA ASP A 164 -17.56 13.74 -7.85
C ASP A 164 -17.96 14.60 -6.64
N TYR A 165 -17.30 14.45 -5.48
CA TYR A 165 -17.63 15.23 -4.29
C TYR A 165 -17.11 16.64 -4.41
N LYS A 166 -18.00 17.61 -4.10
CA LYS A 166 -17.62 19.01 -3.97
C LYS A 166 -16.83 19.22 -2.69
N GLN A 167 -15.67 19.88 -2.78
CA GLN A 167 -14.85 20.25 -1.62
C GLN A 167 -15.14 21.67 -1.19
N GLU A 168 -15.27 21.87 0.11
CA GLU A 168 -15.37 23.18 0.72
C GLU A 168 -14.43 23.28 1.93
N GLU A 169 -13.70 24.39 2.04
CA GLU A 169 -12.93 24.67 3.25
C GLU A 169 -13.87 25.06 4.40
N VAL A 170 -13.61 24.49 5.57
CA VAL A 170 -14.34 24.77 6.80
C VAL A 170 -13.36 25.01 7.95
N SER A 171 -13.83 25.70 9.00
CA SER A 171 -13.05 25.91 10.22
C SER A 171 -13.69 25.15 11.36
N ILE A 172 -12.95 24.25 12.00
CA ILE A 172 -13.39 23.47 13.17
C ILE A 172 -12.62 23.96 14.39
N ASN A 173 -13.28 24.73 15.25
CA ASN A 173 -12.63 25.37 16.43
C ASN A 173 -11.32 26.13 16.09
N GLY A 174 -11.28 26.80 14.92
CA GLY A 174 -10.10 27.53 14.46
C GLY A 174 -9.05 26.70 13.71
N ILE A 175 -9.29 25.41 13.55
CA ILE A 175 -8.44 24.50 12.75
C ILE A 175 -9.08 24.40 11.35
N ALA A 176 -8.26 24.55 10.30
CA ALA A 176 -8.71 24.34 8.92
C ALA A 176 -9.06 22.86 8.68
N GLY A 177 -10.21 22.64 8.07
CA GLY A 177 -10.67 21.33 7.64
C GLY A 177 -11.27 21.38 6.25
N THR A 178 -11.54 20.22 5.69
CA THR A 178 -12.18 20.05 4.38
C THR A 178 -13.49 19.31 4.53
N LEU A 179 -14.56 19.89 4.01
CA LEU A 179 -15.87 19.26 3.90
C LEU A 179 -16.01 18.68 2.48
N TYR A 180 -16.34 17.42 2.41
CA TYR A 180 -16.65 16.68 1.20
C TYR A 180 -18.16 16.47 1.12
N ILE A 181 -18.77 17.05 0.08
CA ILE A 181 -20.22 17.01 -0.17
C ILE A 181 -20.48 16.09 -1.36
N PRO A 182 -21.22 15.00 -1.19
CA PRO A 182 -21.56 14.10 -2.29
C PRO A 182 -22.47 14.78 -3.32
N PRO A 183 -22.51 14.26 -4.55
CA PRO A 183 -23.42 14.76 -5.60
C PRO A 183 -24.88 14.35 -5.34
N SER A 184 -25.12 13.37 -4.47
CA SER A 184 -26.44 12.82 -4.12
C SER A 184 -26.73 13.02 -2.64
N ASP A 185 -27.96 13.45 -2.33
CA ASP A 185 -28.43 13.59 -0.94
C ASP A 185 -28.60 12.23 -0.22
N GLU A 186 -28.50 11.11 -0.94
CA GLU A 186 -28.59 9.76 -0.35
C GLU A 186 -27.24 9.31 0.25
N GLU A 187 -26.14 9.99 -0.12
CA GLU A 187 -24.81 9.70 0.38
C GLU A 187 -24.46 10.62 1.56
N SER A 188 -23.51 10.20 2.37
CA SER A 188 -23.04 10.97 3.52
C SER A 188 -22.02 12.04 3.12
N SER A 189 -22.03 13.17 3.81
CA SER A 189 -20.99 14.17 3.76
C SER A 189 -19.93 13.89 4.80
N THR A 190 -18.67 14.16 4.46
CA THR A 190 -17.52 13.90 5.34
C THR A 190 -16.77 15.18 5.63
N ILE A 191 -16.44 15.46 6.89
CA ILE A 191 -15.48 16.50 7.29
C ILE A 191 -14.20 15.84 7.75
N VAL A 192 -13.07 16.30 7.23
CA VAL A 192 -11.73 15.88 7.68
C VAL A 192 -10.93 17.11 8.13
N TRP A 193 -10.27 17.00 9.28
CA TRP A 193 -9.35 18.03 9.76
C TRP A 193 -8.18 17.41 10.52
N ILE A 194 -7.08 18.14 10.61
CA ILE A 194 -5.84 17.68 11.26
C ILE A 194 -5.50 18.65 12.40
N ASN A 195 -5.43 18.13 13.61
CA ASN A 195 -4.83 18.85 14.72
C ASN A 195 -3.32 18.63 14.71
N HIS A 196 -2.58 19.58 14.15
CA HIS A 196 -1.13 19.53 14.04
C HIS A 196 -0.41 19.62 15.41
N GLN A 197 -1.05 20.17 16.45
CA GLN A 197 -0.45 20.25 17.78
C GLN A 197 -0.41 18.89 18.48
N GLU A 198 -1.41 18.06 18.21
CA GLU A 198 -1.55 16.74 18.81
C GLU A 198 -1.20 15.62 17.83
N ASN A 199 -0.92 15.95 16.58
CA ASN A 199 -0.67 15.00 15.48
C ASN A 199 -1.82 13.98 15.32
N ILE A 200 -3.04 14.47 15.32
CA ILE A 200 -4.25 13.65 15.18
C ILE A 200 -5.03 14.09 13.95
N ILE A 201 -5.41 13.17 13.11
CA ILE A 201 -6.39 13.34 12.05
C ILE A 201 -7.74 12.87 12.56
N PHE A 202 -8.76 13.66 12.27
CA PHE A 202 -10.14 13.39 12.59
C PHE A 202 -10.98 13.35 11.33
N ASP A 203 -12.01 12.51 11.32
CA ASP A 203 -13.07 12.55 10.35
C ASP A 203 -14.43 12.29 10.97
N VAL A 204 -15.44 12.94 10.42
CA VAL A 204 -16.86 12.74 10.73
C VAL A 204 -17.59 12.55 9.42
N ASP A 205 -18.28 11.43 9.30
CA ASP A 205 -19.11 11.07 8.16
C ASP A 205 -20.57 10.91 8.60
N ALA A 206 -21.49 11.63 7.98
CA ALA A 206 -22.92 11.54 8.30
C ALA A 206 -23.82 12.09 7.18
N SER A 207 -25.01 11.52 7.04
CA SER A 207 -26.09 12.04 6.19
C SER A 207 -26.91 13.09 6.95
N VAL A 208 -26.29 14.26 7.20
CA VAL A 208 -26.91 15.41 7.87
C VAL A 208 -26.55 16.70 7.10
N ASP A 209 -27.27 17.78 7.39
CA ASP A 209 -26.92 19.07 6.78
C ASP A 209 -25.54 19.58 7.21
N LYS A 210 -24.95 20.45 6.39
CA LYS A 210 -23.61 21.03 6.60
C LYS A 210 -23.41 21.64 7.99
N GLN A 211 -24.41 22.37 8.50
CA GLN A 211 -24.28 23.06 9.79
C GLN A 211 -24.26 22.06 10.94
N THR A 212 -25.11 21.06 10.86
CA THR A 212 -25.15 19.95 11.82
C THR A 212 -23.82 19.18 11.80
N LEU A 213 -23.26 18.90 10.63
CA LEU A 213 -22.00 18.19 10.50
C LEU A 213 -20.83 18.98 11.10
N ILE A 214 -20.76 20.29 10.83
CA ILE A 214 -19.76 21.19 11.45
C ILE A 214 -19.94 21.19 12.97
N LYS A 215 -21.16 21.29 13.47
CA LYS A 215 -21.43 21.28 14.90
C LYS A 215 -21.00 19.98 15.59
N ILE A 216 -21.15 18.83 14.92
CA ILE A 216 -20.63 17.55 15.41
C ILE A 216 -19.11 17.63 15.55
N ALA A 217 -18.43 18.07 14.48
CA ALA A 217 -16.98 18.19 14.45
C ALA A 217 -16.42 19.15 15.51
N GLU A 218 -17.10 20.30 15.73
CA GLU A 218 -16.72 21.28 16.75
C GLU A 218 -16.89 20.79 18.19
N ASN A 219 -17.74 19.77 18.39
CA ASN A 219 -17.99 19.16 19.70
C ASN A 219 -17.20 17.86 19.93
N VAL A 220 -16.14 17.61 19.16
CA VAL A 220 -15.18 16.56 19.48
C VAL A 220 -14.41 16.96 20.73
N THR A 221 -14.41 16.11 21.73
CA THR A 221 -13.79 16.35 23.05
C THR A 221 -12.87 15.21 23.43
N LYS A 222 -11.82 15.57 24.15
CA LYS A 222 -10.90 14.61 24.76
C LYS A 222 -11.54 14.04 26.02
N LYS A 223 -11.45 12.73 26.18
CA LYS A 223 -12.02 12.00 27.32
C LYS A 223 -11.11 12.01 28.52
#